data_212870e69e488b43b00fe8a4429e937b
#
_entry.id   212870e69e488b43b00fe8a4429e937b
#
_cell.length_a   1.000
_cell.length_b   1.000
_cell.length_c   1.000
_cell.angle_alpha   90.00
_cell.angle_beta   90.00
_cell.angle_gamma   90.00
#
_symmetry.space_group_name_H-M   'P 1'
#
loop_
_entity.id
_entity.type
_entity.pdbx_description
1 polymer ?
#
loop_
_entity_poly.entity_id
_entity_poly.type
_entity_poly.pdbx_seq_one_letter_code
_entity_poly.pdbx_strand_id
1 'polypeptide(L)'
;IANLAALNPAEIKAIGAVGDDMFGYEMLRQFKDININTDGIVKNDKQFNTIVFCKRYLNLQEQPRIDFGFLNELSDKTSKQLLSSIEAALMTSDAVILNQQVPGSLDSSNFISNLNVLLEKHDHKIVILDSRDYSNQIHHVILKTNEVESARLNGIDASTNDSFTAQEIIRFGESLFHKNIKPVFISRGEHGSICVDENGAVEIPGIHIVGQADPVGAGDTMVSALACCLAASFSPEEAGHFANYASVVTAQKRFQTGTASGKEIIELTKNSSFVYNPELAENIQKAHYVNGTKIEICSNEITTGRITHAVFDHDGTISILREGWETVMEPVMVKAILGNKMGASDKKLIENVRRRVLEFIDKTTGIQTILQMEGLVEMVREYNLVPKNEVMDKFGYKKSYNDALIDMVNKRVQKLKNGEVSVADYTVSGAVEFLHVFNKKGVTLYLASGTDQDDVFEEATLLGYADLFNGGIFGSIGDVKKYSKRKVIQTIIKKNDLHGDELVTFGDGPVEMKECRRAQGIAVGIASNENSGVGLNPEKRTRLIHSGAHYVIPDFSQKEALINLLIND
;
A
#
# COMPACT_ATOMS: atom_id res chain seq x y z
N ILE A 1 12.18 -17.27 -11.69
CA ILE A 1 13.45 -17.89 -11.21
C ILE A 1 14.26 -16.87 -10.40
N ALA A 2 14.58 -15.67 -10.93
CA ALA A 2 15.35 -14.65 -10.18
C ALA A 2 14.68 -14.28 -8.84
N ASN A 3 13.34 -14.20 -8.79
CA ASN A 3 12.59 -13.96 -7.56
C ASN A 3 12.78 -15.08 -6.52
N LEU A 4 12.78 -16.34 -6.95
CA LEU A 4 13.09 -17.47 -6.08
C LEU A 4 14.53 -17.39 -5.55
N ALA A 5 15.49 -17.08 -6.43
CA ALA A 5 16.89 -16.95 -6.03
C ALA A 5 17.09 -15.85 -4.96
N ALA A 6 16.36 -14.74 -5.07
CA ALA A 6 16.40 -13.66 -4.08
C ALA A 6 15.85 -14.08 -2.70
N LEU A 7 14.93 -15.05 -2.64
CA LEU A 7 14.40 -15.64 -1.41
C LEU A 7 15.30 -16.75 -0.82
N ASN A 8 16.32 -17.16 -1.59
CA ASN A 8 17.40 -18.06 -1.16
C ASN A 8 16.93 -19.46 -0.67
N PRO A 9 16.10 -20.20 -1.44
CA PRO A 9 15.83 -21.60 -1.13
C PRO A 9 17.11 -22.45 -1.32
N ALA A 10 17.11 -23.67 -0.78
CA ALA A 10 18.29 -24.55 -0.81
C ALA A 10 18.72 -24.95 -2.23
N GLU A 11 17.76 -25.21 -3.11
CA GLU A 11 18.00 -25.52 -4.53
C GLU A 11 16.87 -24.96 -5.41
N ILE A 12 17.22 -24.54 -6.61
CA ILE A 12 16.26 -24.15 -7.65
C ILE A 12 16.60 -24.92 -8.92
N LYS A 13 15.61 -25.62 -9.47
CA LYS A 13 15.69 -26.33 -10.75
C LYS A 13 14.88 -25.59 -11.80
N ALA A 14 15.51 -25.18 -12.88
CA ALA A 14 14.82 -24.58 -14.02
C ALA A 14 14.44 -25.66 -15.04
N ILE A 15 13.17 -25.68 -15.44
CA ILE A 15 12.64 -26.58 -16.48
C ILE A 15 12.01 -25.72 -17.56
N GLY A 16 12.39 -25.93 -18.81
CA GLY A 16 11.86 -25.15 -19.93
C GLY A 16 12.55 -25.43 -21.25
N ALA A 17 12.15 -24.71 -22.29
CA ALA A 17 12.79 -24.77 -23.60
C ALA A 17 13.41 -23.42 -23.95
N VAL A 18 14.57 -23.46 -24.60
CA VAL A 18 15.27 -22.28 -25.11
C VAL A 18 15.66 -22.48 -26.59
N GLY A 19 15.82 -21.38 -27.30
CA GLY A 19 16.39 -21.36 -28.64
C GLY A 19 17.90 -21.50 -28.63
N ASP A 20 18.44 -21.83 -29.80
CA ASP A 20 19.89 -21.79 -30.05
C ASP A 20 20.26 -20.37 -30.54
N ASP A 21 20.06 -19.37 -29.69
CA ASP A 21 20.22 -17.95 -29.96
C ASP A 21 20.95 -17.23 -28.81
N MET A 22 21.34 -15.98 -29.05
CA MET A 22 22.09 -15.18 -28.09
C MET A 22 21.35 -14.98 -26.76
N PHE A 23 20.02 -14.91 -26.79
CA PHE A 23 19.23 -14.74 -25.59
C PHE A 23 19.17 -16.02 -24.76
N GLY A 24 19.05 -17.18 -25.40
CA GLY A 24 19.13 -18.48 -24.72
C GLY A 24 20.50 -18.71 -24.05
N TYR A 25 21.59 -18.36 -24.73
CA TYR A 25 22.93 -18.43 -24.13
C TYR A 25 23.08 -17.48 -22.94
N GLU A 26 22.62 -16.25 -23.07
CA GLU A 26 22.69 -15.26 -21.99
C GLU A 26 21.82 -15.65 -20.79
N MET A 27 20.62 -16.18 -21.01
CA MET A 27 19.76 -16.68 -19.95
C MET A 27 20.42 -17.82 -19.17
N LEU A 28 21.01 -18.80 -19.86
CA LEU A 28 21.73 -19.91 -19.22
C LEU A 28 22.98 -19.44 -18.46
N ARG A 29 23.69 -18.43 -18.98
CA ARG A 29 24.80 -17.80 -18.28
C ARG A 29 24.36 -17.16 -16.98
N GLN A 30 23.27 -16.34 -17.02
CA GLN A 30 22.72 -15.70 -15.83
C GLN A 30 22.22 -16.71 -14.80
N PHE A 31 21.60 -17.81 -15.22
CA PHE A 31 21.19 -18.88 -14.31
C PHE A 31 22.39 -19.51 -13.60
N LYS A 32 23.49 -19.73 -14.32
CA LYS A 32 24.74 -20.25 -13.75
C LYS A 32 25.32 -19.26 -12.71
N ASP A 33 25.31 -17.96 -13.01
CA ASP A 33 25.84 -16.92 -12.13
C ASP A 33 25.10 -16.85 -10.76
N ILE A 34 23.85 -17.29 -10.72
CA ILE A 34 23.02 -17.34 -9.50
C ILE A 34 22.74 -18.78 -9.02
N ASN A 35 23.59 -19.76 -9.43
CA ASN A 35 23.54 -21.15 -8.98
C ASN A 35 22.22 -21.89 -9.24
N ILE A 36 21.55 -21.63 -10.37
CA ILE A 36 20.35 -22.35 -10.78
C ILE A 36 20.75 -23.65 -11.48
N ASN A 37 20.13 -24.76 -11.07
CA ASN A 37 20.24 -26.02 -11.78
C ASN A 37 19.45 -25.94 -13.10
N THR A 38 20.15 -26.15 -14.23
CA THR A 38 19.59 -26.02 -15.58
C THR A 38 19.47 -27.35 -16.31
N ASP A 39 19.59 -28.49 -15.63
CA ASP A 39 19.53 -29.82 -16.25
C ASP A 39 18.17 -30.12 -16.91
N GLY A 40 17.11 -29.40 -16.45
CA GLY A 40 15.77 -29.46 -17.05
C GLY A 40 15.55 -28.52 -18.24
N ILE A 41 16.56 -27.72 -18.63
CA ILE A 41 16.44 -26.83 -19.79
C ILE A 41 16.78 -27.56 -21.06
N VAL A 42 15.86 -27.58 -22.00
CA VAL A 42 16.01 -28.29 -23.29
C VAL A 42 16.20 -27.27 -24.40
N LYS A 43 17.20 -27.49 -25.25
CA LYS A 43 17.27 -26.80 -26.56
C LYS A 43 16.27 -27.44 -27.51
N ASN A 44 15.30 -26.65 -27.97
CA ASN A 44 14.30 -27.17 -28.90
C ASN A 44 14.94 -27.46 -30.26
N ASP A 45 14.54 -28.57 -30.87
CA ASP A 45 15.08 -29.06 -32.16
C ASP A 45 14.39 -28.48 -33.40
N LYS A 46 13.37 -27.64 -33.21
CA LYS A 46 12.71 -26.85 -34.25
C LYS A 46 13.17 -25.37 -34.18
N GLN A 47 12.77 -24.57 -35.14
CA GLN A 47 12.91 -23.12 -35.06
C GLN A 47 12.19 -22.58 -33.84
N PHE A 48 12.96 -22.32 -32.79
CA PHE A 48 12.51 -21.81 -31.52
C PHE A 48 13.37 -20.61 -31.15
N ASN A 49 12.75 -19.46 -30.94
CA ASN A 49 13.44 -18.27 -30.49
C ASN A 49 13.21 -18.09 -28.99
N THR A 50 14.27 -17.85 -28.24
CA THR A 50 14.15 -17.58 -26.82
C THR A 50 13.27 -16.34 -26.59
N ILE A 51 12.29 -16.49 -25.69
CA ILE A 51 11.31 -15.44 -25.41
C ILE A 51 11.97 -14.33 -24.60
N VAL A 52 11.86 -13.09 -25.09
CA VAL A 52 12.42 -11.90 -24.43
C VAL A 52 11.44 -10.74 -24.49
N PHE A 53 11.20 -10.13 -23.35
CA PHE A 53 10.45 -8.89 -23.21
C PHE A 53 11.39 -7.72 -22.95
N CYS A 54 11.54 -6.83 -23.93
CA CYS A 54 12.44 -5.68 -23.85
C CYS A 54 11.69 -4.41 -23.49
N LYS A 55 11.75 -4.02 -22.20
CA LYS A 55 11.18 -2.77 -21.69
C LYS A 55 12.20 -1.64 -21.85
N ARG A 56 11.82 -0.57 -22.52
CA ARG A 56 12.69 0.56 -22.84
C ARG A 56 12.26 1.83 -22.13
N TYR A 57 13.22 2.64 -21.71
CA TYR A 57 12.97 3.94 -21.08
C TYR A 57 13.74 5.05 -21.81
N LEU A 58 13.05 6.19 -22.02
CA LEU A 58 13.65 7.42 -22.53
C LEU A 58 13.30 8.55 -21.56
N ASN A 59 14.29 9.20 -20.98
CA ASN A 59 14.09 10.27 -19.98
C ASN A 59 13.11 9.87 -18.86
N LEU A 60 13.29 8.66 -18.29
CA LEU A 60 12.44 8.07 -17.25
C LEU A 60 10.98 7.79 -17.70
N GLN A 61 10.67 7.93 -18.98
CA GLN A 61 9.38 7.57 -19.56
C GLN A 61 9.46 6.21 -20.21
N GLU A 62 8.53 5.31 -19.85
CA GLU A 62 8.42 4.03 -20.50
C GLU A 62 8.00 4.18 -21.95
N GLN A 63 8.70 3.46 -22.83
CA GLN A 63 8.42 3.38 -24.25
C GLN A 63 7.71 2.05 -24.56
N PRO A 64 7.06 1.90 -25.71
CA PRO A 64 6.46 0.64 -26.10
C PRO A 64 7.46 -0.51 -25.99
N ARG A 65 7.03 -1.63 -25.36
CA ARG A 65 7.83 -2.85 -25.19
C ARG A 65 8.10 -3.49 -26.55
N ILE A 66 9.28 -4.09 -26.73
CA ILE A 66 9.61 -4.92 -27.88
C ILE A 66 9.74 -6.36 -27.38
N ASP A 67 8.97 -7.25 -28.00
CA ASP A 67 8.90 -8.65 -27.61
C ASP A 67 9.45 -9.53 -28.73
N PHE A 68 10.25 -10.54 -28.34
CA PHE A 68 10.86 -11.53 -29.23
C PHE A 68 10.40 -12.93 -28.83
N GLY A 69 10.43 -13.88 -29.77
CA GLY A 69 10.18 -15.29 -29.49
C GLY A 69 8.69 -15.66 -29.38
N PHE A 70 7.78 -14.89 -30.02
CA PHE A 70 6.39 -15.28 -30.18
C PHE A 70 6.26 -16.32 -31.32
N LEU A 71 5.20 -17.12 -31.27
CA LEU A 71 4.90 -18.16 -32.26
C LEU A 71 5.88 -19.36 -32.24
N ASN A 72 6.38 -19.71 -31.08
CA ASN A 72 7.16 -20.93 -30.89
C ASN A 72 6.25 -22.16 -30.79
N GLU A 73 6.69 -23.27 -31.38
CA GLU A 73 6.05 -24.57 -31.20
C GLU A 73 7.04 -25.53 -30.55
N LEU A 74 6.58 -26.30 -29.58
CA LEU A 74 7.34 -27.40 -29.00
C LEU A 74 7.30 -28.63 -29.90
N SER A 75 8.44 -29.24 -30.16
CA SER A 75 8.47 -30.56 -30.80
C SER A 75 7.94 -31.64 -29.85
N ASP A 76 7.46 -32.75 -30.39
CA ASP A 76 7.02 -33.91 -29.58
C ASP A 76 8.16 -34.45 -28.70
N LYS A 77 9.40 -34.40 -29.20
CA LYS A 77 10.58 -34.78 -28.44
C LYS A 77 10.82 -33.86 -27.27
N THR A 78 10.82 -32.54 -27.50
CA THR A 78 10.97 -31.54 -26.45
C THR A 78 9.83 -31.63 -25.41
N SER A 79 8.59 -31.80 -25.85
CA SER A 79 7.42 -31.99 -24.99
C SER A 79 7.58 -33.19 -24.06
N LYS A 80 8.04 -34.34 -24.57
CA LYS A 80 8.30 -35.55 -23.77
C LYS A 80 9.43 -35.33 -22.76
N GLN A 81 10.52 -34.64 -23.16
CA GLN A 81 11.62 -34.32 -22.26
C GLN A 81 11.16 -33.39 -21.12
N LEU A 82 10.39 -32.37 -21.43
CA LEU A 82 9.83 -31.46 -20.41
C LEU A 82 8.92 -32.20 -19.43
N LEU A 83 7.99 -33.06 -19.91
CA LEU A 83 7.13 -33.87 -19.04
C LEU A 83 7.94 -34.78 -18.12
N SER A 84 9.00 -35.43 -18.63
CA SER A 84 9.88 -36.25 -17.81
C SER A 84 10.62 -35.43 -16.75
N SER A 85 11.09 -34.24 -17.10
CA SER A 85 11.75 -33.31 -16.14
C SER A 85 10.77 -32.82 -15.08
N ILE A 86 9.51 -32.55 -15.47
CA ILE A 86 8.45 -32.16 -14.53
C ILE A 86 8.11 -33.32 -13.58
N GLU A 87 7.99 -34.55 -14.06
CA GLU A 87 7.75 -35.73 -13.21
C GLU A 87 8.88 -35.92 -12.20
N ALA A 88 10.14 -35.79 -12.64
CA ALA A 88 11.29 -35.85 -11.75
C ALA A 88 11.27 -34.73 -10.70
N ALA A 89 10.88 -33.52 -11.07
CA ALA A 89 10.72 -32.41 -10.13
C ALA A 89 9.61 -32.66 -9.13
N LEU A 90 8.45 -33.15 -9.54
CA LEU A 90 7.34 -33.54 -8.66
C LEU A 90 7.76 -34.58 -7.61
N MET A 91 8.69 -35.48 -7.96
CA MET A 91 9.20 -36.48 -7.03
C MET A 91 10.23 -35.93 -6.03
N THR A 92 11.04 -34.95 -6.42
CA THR A 92 12.24 -34.53 -5.68
C THR A 92 12.17 -33.13 -5.07
N SER A 93 11.25 -32.28 -5.51
CA SER A 93 11.12 -30.90 -5.00
C SER A 93 10.00 -30.77 -3.98
N ASP A 94 10.12 -29.79 -3.06
CA ASP A 94 9.10 -29.47 -2.08
C ASP A 94 7.92 -28.72 -2.72
N ALA A 95 8.21 -27.87 -3.72
CA ALA A 95 7.18 -27.17 -4.49
C ALA A 95 7.59 -27.05 -5.97
N VAL A 96 6.61 -26.95 -6.85
CA VAL A 96 6.79 -26.74 -8.30
C VAL A 96 5.97 -25.52 -8.72
N ILE A 97 6.55 -24.63 -9.51
CA ILE A 97 5.85 -23.50 -10.12
C ILE A 97 5.69 -23.78 -11.61
N LEU A 98 4.45 -23.76 -12.08
CA LEU A 98 4.09 -23.78 -13.49
C LEU A 98 3.77 -22.33 -13.91
N ASN A 99 4.67 -21.70 -14.64
CA ASN A 99 4.53 -20.31 -15.09
C ASN A 99 4.40 -20.27 -16.61
N GLN A 100 3.22 -19.86 -17.12
CA GLN A 100 2.97 -19.69 -18.55
C GLN A 100 2.54 -18.26 -18.83
N GLN A 101 3.38 -17.53 -19.54
CA GLN A 101 3.20 -16.10 -19.82
C GLN A 101 3.09 -15.79 -21.31
N VAL A 102 3.27 -16.79 -22.18
CA VAL A 102 3.33 -16.58 -23.62
C VAL A 102 2.43 -17.58 -24.34
N PRO A 103 1.56 -17.12 -25.26
CA PRO A 103 0.74 -17.98 -26.09
C PRO A 103 1.58 -18.99 -26.88
N GLY A 104 1.03 -20.19 -27.12
CA GLY A 104 1.65 -21.23 -27.95
C GLY A 104 2.78 -22.03 -27.29
N SER A 105 3.22 -21.69 -26.09
CA SER A 105 4.32 -22.40 -25.41
C SER A 105 3.94 -23.81 -24.90
N LEU A 106 2.66 -24.14 -24.76
CA LEU A 106 2.15 -25.42 -24.30
C LEU A 106 1.04 -25.98 -25.22
N ASP A 107 1.03 -25.60 -26.48
CA ASP A 107 -0.12 -25.65 -27.39
C ASP A 107 -0.47 -27.04 -27.95
N SER A 108 0.07 -28.12 -27.41
CA SER A 108 -0.45 -29.44 -27.74
C SER A 108 -1.44 -29.90 -26.66
N SER A 109 -2.69 -30.19 -27.06
CA SER A 109 -3.67 -30.83 -26.20
C SER A 109 -3.10 -32.09 -25.50
N ASN A 110 -2.16 -32.78 -26.15
CA ASN A 110 -1.44 -33.91 -25.61
C ASN A 110 -0.49 -33.53 -24.46
N PHE A 111 0.19 -32.38 -24.51
CA PHE A 111 1.06 -31.95 -23.42
C PHE A 111 0.24 -31.66 -22.16
N ILE A 112 -0.84 -30.86 -22.27
CA ILE A 112 -1.70 -30.52 -21.14
C ILE A 112 -2.38 -31.78 -20.56
N SER A 113 -2.88 -32.69 -21.41
CA SER A 113 -3.48 -33.93 -20.95
C SER A 113 -2.49 -34.79 -20.16
N ASN A 114 -1.26 -34.98 -20.67
CA ASN A 114 -0.24 -35.73 -19.97
C ASN A 114 0.24 -35.03 -18.69
N LEU A 115 0.32 -33.70 -18.70
CA LEU A 115 0.63 -32.92 -17.49
C LEU A 115 -0.42 -33.13 -16.41
N ASN A 116 -1.71 -33.09 -16.75
CA ASN A 116 -2.80 -33.34 -15.80
C ASN A 116 -2.72 -34.76 -15.19
N VAL A 117 -2.37 -35.77 -15.97
CA VAL A 117 -2.15 -37.14 -15.45
C VAL A 117 -1.00 -37.17 -14.43
N LEU A 118 0.09 -36.44 -14.69
CA LEU A 118 1.19 -36.33 -13.72
C LEU A 118 0.77 -35.58 -12.46
N LEU A 119 0.02 -34.49 -12.60
CA LEU A 119 -0.46 -33.68 -11.47
C LEU A 119 -1.43 -34.46 -10.59
N GLU A 120 -2.35 -35.21 -11.18
CA GLU A 120 -3.28 -36.11 -10.46
C GLU A 120 -2.52 -37.17 -9.67
N LYS A 121 -1.53 -37.85 -10.31
CA LYS A 121 -0.66 -38.83 -9.65
C LYS A 121 0.11 -38.27 -8.46
N HIS A 122 0.46 -37.00 -8.50
CA HIS A 122 1.21 -36.27 -7.46
C HIS A 122 0.39 -35.20 -6.76
N ASP A 123 -0.92 -35.39 -6.61
CA ASP A 123 -1.86 -34.40 -6.04
C ASP A 123 -1.48 -33.91 -4.64
N HIS A 124 -0.72 -34.71 -3.87
CA HIS A 124 -0.21 -34.31 -2.54
C HIS A 124 0.92 -33.26 -2.60
N LYS A 125 1.45 -32.96 -3.78
CA LYS A 125 2.53 -31.98 -3.97
C LYS A 125 2.00 -30.55 -4.06
N ILE A 126 2.83 -29.62 -3.64
CA ILE A 126 2.59 -28.19 -3.81
C ILE A 126 2.96 -27.82 -5.24
N VAL A 127 1.95 -27.60 -6.06
CA VAL A 127 2.13 -27.12 -7.43
C VAL A 127 1.33 -25.83 -7.59
N ILE A 128 2.02 -24.73 -7.92
CA ILE A 128 1.37 -23.42 -8.13
C ILE A 128 1.35 -23.11 -9.62
N LEU A 129 0.18 -22.77 -10.12
CA LEU A 129 -0.02 -22.34 -11.50
C LEU A 129 -0.27 -20.84 -11.59
N ASP A 130 0.57 -20.15 -12.38
CA ASP A 130 0.36 -18.78 -12.86
C ASP A 130 0.35 -18.80 -14.39
N SER A 131 -0.83 -18.84 -14.99
CA SER A 131 -1.00 -18.99 -16.42
C SER A 131 -2.03 -18.02 -16.97
N ARG A 132 -1.69 -17.37 -18.08
CA ARG A 132 -2.59 -16.45 -18.80
C ARG A 132 -3.63 -17.19 -19.63
N ASP A 133 -3.26 -18.35 -20.19
CA ASP A 133 -4.08 -18.96 -21.23
C ASP A 133 -4.63 -20.35 -20.84
N TYR A 134 -4.01 -21.06 -19.86
CA TYR A 134 -4.33 -22.46 -19.58
C TYR A 134 -4.83 -22.75 -18.16
N SER A 135 -5.12 -21.72 -17.36
CA SER A 135 -5.60 -21.89 -15.99
C SER A 135 -6.93 -22.66 -15.88
N ASN A 136 -7.72 -22.71 -16.95
CA ASN A 136 -8.97 -23.50 -17.04
C ASN A 136 -8.76 -24.93 -17.53
N GLN A 137 -7.56 -25.31 -17.95
CA GLN A 137 -7.24 -26.63 -18.54
C GLN A 137 -6.30 -27.46 -17.68
N ILE A 138 -5.57 -26.82 -16.75
CA ILE A 138 -4.62 -27.49 -15.85
C ILE A 138 -5.28 -27.61 -14.48
N HIS A 139 -5.29 -28.82 -13.93
CA HIS A 139 -5.98 -29.19 -12.71
C HIS A 139 -5.01 -29.68 -11.63
N HIS A 140 -5.49 -29.91 -10.39
CA HIS A 140 -4.69 -30.36 -9.24
C HIS A 140 -3.56 -29.38 -8.85
N VAL A 141 -3.80 -28.08 -9.02
CA VAL A 141 -2.83 -27.02 -8.78
C VAL A 141 -3.40 -25.91 -7.88
N ILE A 142 -2.54 -25.28 -7.13
CA ILE A 142 -2.85 -24.03 -6.44
C ILE A 142 -2.88 -22.93 -7.51
N LEU A 143 -4.01 -22.25 -7.63
CA LEU A 143 -4.15 -21.20 -8.64
C LEU A 143 -3.67 -19.85 -8.08
N LYS A 144 -2.84 -19.16 -8.84
CA LYS A 144 -2.60 -17.74 -8.65
C LYS A 144 -3.08 -16.98 -9.89
N THR A 145 -3.98 -16.05 -9.69
CA THR A 145 -4.58 -15.21 -10.75
C THR A 145 -4.62 -13.75 -10.33
N ASN A 146 -5.06 -12.88 -11.22
CA ASN A 146 -5.50 -11.52 -10.88
C ASN A 146 -7.04 -11.41 -10.98
N GLU A 147 -7.59 -10.22 -10.66
CA GLU A 147 -9.03 -9.96 -10.67
C GLU A 147 -9.66 -10.28 -12.02
N VAL A 148 -9.08 -9.79 -13.10
CA VAL A 148 -9.58 -9.96 -14.47
C VAL A 148 -9.49 -11.42 -14.93
N GLU A 149 -8.39 -12.08 -14.63
CA GLU A 149 -8.20 -13.51 -14.93
C GLU A 149 -9.22 -14.37 -14.16
N SER A 150 -9.43 -14.09 -12.87
CA SER A 150 -10.42 -14.82 -12.05
C SER A 150 -11.84 -14.64 -12.57
N ALA A 151 -12.22 -13.43 -13.02
CA ALA A 151 -13.51 -13.16 -13.64
C ALA A 151 -13.69 -13.97 -14.94
N ARG A 152 -12.67 -13.97 -15.82
CA ARG A 152 -12.67 -14.74 -17.07
C ARG A 152 -12.80 -16.25 -16.83
N LEU A 153 -12.11 -16.78 -15.83
CA LEU A 153 -12.21 -18.19 -15.43
C LEU A 153 -13.61 -18.56 -14.90
N ASN A 154 -14.39 -17.58 -14.49
CA ASN A 154 -15.79 -17.70 -14.11
C ASN A 154 -16.76 -17.37 -15.26
N GLY A 155 -16.29 -17.22 -16.50
CA GLY A 155 -17.11 -16.99 -17.68
C GLY A 155 -17.55 -15.53 -17.88
N ILE A 156 -16.94 -14.58 -17.17
CA ILE A 156 -17.22 -13.15 -17.33
C ILE A 156 -16.26 -12.59 -18.40
N ASP A 157 -16.81 -11.90 -19.39
CA ASP A 157 -16.01 -11.19 -20.39
C ASP A 157 -15.46 -9.88 -19.76
N ALA A 158 -14.28 -9.99 -19.16
CA ALA A 158 -13.63 -8.93 -18.42
C ALA A 158 -12.41 -8.37 -19.16
N SER A 159 -12.23 -7.07 -19.10
CA SER A 159 -11.08 -6.33 -19.65
C SER A 159 -10.16 -5.83 -18.54
N THR A 160 -8.97 -5.39 -18.89
CA THR A 160 -7.98 -4.84 -17.94
C THR A 160 -8.42 -3.54 -17.27
N ASN A 161 -9.49 -2.91 -17.75
CA ASN A 161 -10.05 -1.69 -17.19
C ASN A 161 -11.24 -1.95 -16.26
N ASP A 162 -11.69 -3.19 -16.16
CA ASP A 162 -12.80 -3.53 -15.27
C ASP A 162 -12.29 -3.67 -13.83
N SER A 163 -13.08 -3.22 -12.89
CA SER A 163 -12.84 -3.32 -11.46
C SER A 163 -13.95 -4.15 -10.81
N PHE A 164 -13.56 -4.97 -9.84
CA PHE A 164 -14.46 -5.87 -9.13
C PHE A 164 -14.41 -5.60 -7.64
N THR A 165 -15.54 -5.77 -6.98
CA THR A 165 -15.62 -5.69 -5.52
C THR A 165 -14.96 -6.90 -4.86
N ALA A 166 -14.51 -6.75 -3.60
CA ALA A 166 -13.95 -7.88 -2.84
C ALA A 166 -14.94 -9.06 -2.77
N GLN A 167 -16.23 -8.78 -2.63
CA GLN A 167 -17.28 -9.80 -2.58
C GLN A 167 -17.44 -10.55 -3.91
N GLU A 168 -17.25 -9.89 -5.05
CA GLU A 168 -17.24 -10.54 -6.35
C GLU A 168 -16.01 -11.42 -6.52
N ILE A 169 -14.84 -10.92 -6.14
CA ILE A 169 -13.59 -11.67 -6.19
C ILE A 169 -13.61 -12.87 -5.24
N ILE A 170 -14.18 -12.73 -4.03
CA ILE A 170 -14.41 -13.87 -3.12
C ILE A 170 -15.25 -14.93 -3.80
N ARG A 171 -16.39 -14.57 -4.40
CA ARG A 171 -17.23 -15.52 -5.14
C ARG A 171 -16.50 -16.19 -6.30
N PHE A 172 -15.66 -15.44 -7.03
CA PHE A 172 -14.82 -16.02 -8.08
C PHE A 172 -13.83 -17.03 -7.52
N GLY A 173 -13.18 -16.68 -6.43
CA GLY A 173 -12.21 -17.54 -5.74
C GLY A 173 -12.87 -18.82 -5.19
N GLU A 174 -14.02 -18.71 -4.53
CA GLU A 174 -14.78 -19.85 -4.02
C GLU A 174 -15.20 -20.80 -5.16
N SER A 175 -15.69 -20.25 -6.27
CA SER A 175 -16.02 -21.05 -7.46
C SER A 175 -14.81 -21.80 -8.01
N LEU A 176 -13.64 -21.14 -8.08
CA LEU A 176 -12.40 -21.76 -8.55
C LEU A 176 -11.88 -22.81 -7.57
N PHE A 177 -11.96 -22.55 -6.26
CA PHE A 177 -11.61 -23.50 -5.21
C PHE A 177 -12.47 -24.76 -5.30
N HIS A 178 -13.79 -24.62 -5.44
CA HIS A 178 -14.71 -25.78 -5.58
C HIS A 178 -14.42 -26.61 -6.83
N LYS A 179 -13.94 -26.01 -7.91
CA LYS A 179 -13.58 -26.73 -9.13
C LYS A 179 -12.28 -27.51 -8.99
N ASN A 180 -11.33 -27.01 -8.21
CA ASN A 180 -9.95 -27.50 -8.19
C ASN A 180 -9.53 -28.12 -6.85
N ILE A 181 -10.27 -27.84 -5.78
CA ILE A 181 -10.04 -28.34 -4.40
C ILE A 181 -8.61 -28.03 -3.90
N LYS A 182 -8.05 -26.93 -4.37
CA LYS A 182 -6.73 -26.41 -3.97
C LYS A 182 -6.86 -24.92 -3.70
N PRO A 183 -6.03 -24.35 -2.81
CA PRO A 183 -6.05 -22.92 -2.55
C PRO A 183 -5.99 -22.05 -3.81
N VAL A 184 -6.67 -20.92 -3.77
CA VAL A 184 -6.71 -19.93 -4.84
C VAL A 184 -6.23 -18.60 -4.28
N PHE A 185 -5.27 -17.98 -4.97
CA PHE A 185 -4.76 -16.65 -4.64
C PHE A 185 -5.11 -15.69 -5.77
N ILE A 186 -5.81 -14.61 -5.44
CA ILE A 186 -6.24 -13.60 -6.42
C ILE A 186 -5.62 -12.26 -6.03
N SER A 187 -4.68 -11.77 -6.84
CA SER A 187 -4.05 -10.46 -6.62
C SER A 187 -4.94 -9.32 -7.10
N ARG A 188 -4.99 -8.23 -6.31
CA ARG A 188 -5.87 -7.05 -6.49
C ARG A 188 -5.06 -5.74 -6.56
N GLY A 189 -3.86 -5.79 -7.11
CA GLY A 189 -2.99 -4.61 -7.22
C GLY A 189 -2.73 -3.94 -5.87
N GLU A 190 -3.04 -2.66 -5.75
CA GLU A 190 -2.87 -1.89 -4.52
C GLU A 190 -3.86 -2.27 -3.41
N HIS A 191 -4.95 -2.98 -3.74
CA HIS A 191 -5.92 -3.50 -2.78
C HIS A 191 -5.47 -4.81 -2.11
N GLY A 192 -4.29 -5.35 -2.45
CA GLY A 192 -3.72 -6.55 -1.86
C GLY A 192 -4.12 -7.83 -2.57
N SER A 193 -4.64 -8.82 -1.86
CA SER A 193 -5.04 -10.11 -2.44
C SER A 193 -6.15 -10.79 -1.63
N ILE A 194 -6.79 -11.78 -2.25
CA ILE A 194 -7.73 -12.68 -1.59
C ILE A 194 -7.16 -14.09 -1.68
N CYS A 195 -7.14 -14.78 -0.55
CA CYS A 195 -6.84 -16.21 -0.45
C CYS A 195 -8.15 -16.95 -0.16
N VAL A 196 -8.40 -18.03 -0.91
CA VAL A 196 -9.55 -18.93 -0.67
C VAL A 196 -9.00 -20.33 -0.49
N ASP A 197 -9.32 -20.96 0.63
CA ASP A 197 -8.96 -22.35 0.95
C ASP A 197 -10.11 -23.10 1.61
N GLU A 198 -9.86 -24.24 2.22
CA GLU A 198 -10.84 -25.06 2.91
C GLU A 198 -11.49 -24.36 4.14
N ASN A 199 -10.83 -23.35 4.69
CA ASN A 199 -11.32 -22.57 5.83
C ASN A 199 -12.18 -21.38 5.39
N GLY A 200 -12.25 -21.10 4.09
CA GLY A 200 -13.01 -20.01 3.50
C GLY A 200 -12.13 -18.97 2.82
N ALA A 201 -12.68 -17.76 2.65
CA ALA A 201 -12.00 -16.65 1.99
C ALA A 201 -11.42 -15.67 3.03
N VAL A 202 -10.16 -15.29 2.84
CA VAL A 202 -9.47 -14.28 3.65
C VAL A 202 -9.01 -13.15 2.74
N GLU A 203 -9.38 -11.93 3.08
CA GLU A 203 -8.87 -10.72 2.42
C GLU A 203 -7.54 -10.29 3.06
N ILE A 204 -6.49 -10.23 2.26
CA ILE A 204 -5.16 -9.76 2.65
C ILE A 204 -5.03 -8.32 2.17
N PRO A 205 -5.02 -7.34 3.08
CA PRO A 205 -5.05 -5.92 2.70
C PRO A 205 -3.79 -5.50 1.95
N GLY A 206 -3.94 -4.58 1.02
CA GLY A 206 -2.83 -3.95 0.31
C GLY A 206 -1.89 -3.21 1.26
N ILE A 207 -0.68 -2.94 0.79
CA ILE A 207 0.31 -2.17 1.54
C ILE A 207 0.54 -0.85 0.81
N HIS A 208 0.35 0.24 1.52
CA HIS A 208 0.52 1.58 0.98
C HIS A 208 1.98 1.87 0.61
N ILE A 209 2.23 2.20 -0.66
CA ILE A 209 3.54 2.60 -1.16
C ILE A 209 3.59 4.13 -1.24
N VAL A 210 4.53 4.73 -0.50
CA VAL A 210 4.81 6.16 -0.63
C VAL A 210 5.68 6.39 -1.87
N GLY A 211 5.13 7.04 -2.89
CA GLY A 211 5.82 7.31 -4.14
C GLY A 211 5.25 6.54 -5.34
N GLN A 212 5.99 6.51 -6.45
CA GLN A 212 5.57 5.78 -7.64
C GLN A 212 5.95 4.30 -7.52
N ALA A 213 4.99 3.43 -7.78
CA ALA A 213 5.20 2.00 -7.89
C ALA A 213 5.38 1.57 -9.36
N ASP A 214 6.17 0.53 -9.60
CA ASP A 214 6.22 -0.20 -10.87
C ASP A 214 5.76 -1.64 -10.61
N PRO A 215 4.55 -2.02 -11.03
CA PRO A 215 3.99 -3.34 -10.72
C PRO A 215 4.65 -4.49 -11.51
N VAL A 216 5.57 -4.18 -12.42
CA VAL A 216 6.23 -5.19 -13.26
C VAL A 216 7.07 -6.15 -12.42
N GLY A 217 6.77 -7.45 -12.53
CA GLY A 217 7.40 -8.50 -11.75
C GLY A 217 6.81 -8.74 -10.35
N ALA A 218 5.85 -7.92 -9.89
CA ALA A 218 5.19 -8.13 -8.59
C ALA A 218 4.41 -9.46 -8.55
N GLY A 219 3.72 -9.82 -9.64
CA GLY A 219 3.03 -11.11 -9.78
C GLY A 219 3.99 -12.30 -9.71
N ASP A 220 5.11 -12.26 -10.45
CA ASP A 220 6.15 -13.30 -10.41
C ASP A 220 6.79 -13.43 -9.02
N THR A 221 6.96 -12.30 -8.31
CA THR A 221 7.44 -12.29 -6.93
C THR A 221 6.43 -12.95 -6.00
N MET A 222 5.14 -12.65 -6.17
CA MET A 222 4.06 -13.27 -5.39
C MET A 222 4.09 -14.79 -5.51
N VAL A 223 4.13 -15.31 -6.74
CA VAL A 223 4.20 -16.76 -6.99
C VAL A 223 5.41 -17.40 -6.32
N SER A 224 6.58 -16.75 -6.45
CA SER A 224 7.83 -17.23 -5.86
C SER A 224 7.77 -17.26 -4.33
N ALA A 225 7.19 -16.23 -3.72
CA ALA A 225 7.02 -16.13 -2.28
C ALA A 225 6.01 -17.15 -1.75
N LEU A 226 4.87 -17.34 -2.43
CA LEU A 226 3.89 -18.37 -2.12
C LEU A 226 4.53 -19.77 -2.12
N ALA A 227 5.32 -20.09 -3.17
CA ALA A 227 5.99 -21.38 -3.27
C ALA A 227 6.94 -21.63 -2.11
N CYS A 228 7.77 -20.64 -1.73
CA CYS A 228 8.69 -20.77 -0.61
C CYS A 228 7.98 -20.95 0.72
N CYS A 229 6.91 -20.19 0.99
CA CYS A 229 6.17 -20.28 2.24
C CYS A 229 5.42 -21.60 2.37
N LEU A 230 4.68 -22.00 1.32
CA LEU A 230 3.94 -23.26 1.34
C LEU A 230 4.88 -24.47 1.45
N ALA A 231 6.05 -24.45 0.77
CA ALA A 231 7.10 -25.46 0.94
C ALA A 231 7.65 -25.50 2.37
N ALA A 232 7.68 -24.38 3.07
CA ALA A 232 8.05 -24.27 4.47
C ALA A 232 6.90 -24.59 5.45
N SER A 233 5.77 -25.10 4.96
CA SER A 233 4.59 -25.50 5.73
C SER A 233 3.83 -24.36 6.42
N PHE A 234 3.93 -23.13 5.89
CA PHE A 234 3.03 -22.05 6.30
C PHE A 234 1.62 -22.28 5.76
N SER A 235 0.62 -21.78 6.48
CA SER A 235 -0.77 -21.80 5.99
C SER A 235 -0.93 -20.97 4.71
N PRO A 236 -1.98 -21.20 3.90
CA PRO A 236 -2.26 -20.37 2.72
C PRO A 236 -2.40 -18.87 3.07
N GLU A 237 -3.04 -18.54 4.18
CA GLU A 237 -3.19 -17.16 4.65
C GLU A 237 -1.82 -16.53 4.97
N GLU A 238 -0.98 -17.18 5.76
CA GLU A 238 0.37 -16.71 6.10
C GLU A 238 1.25 -16.55 4.86
N ALA A 239 1.17 -17.52 3.93
CA ALA A 239 1.87 -17.46 2.66
C ALA A 239 1.41 -16.25 1.81
N GLY A 240 0.10 -15.97 1.79
CA GLY A 240 -0.47 -14.81 1.12
C GLY A 240 0.00 -13.49 1.72
N HIS A 241 0.04 -13.35 3.04
CA HIS A 241 0.61 -12.18 3.72
C HIS A 241 2.08 -11.95 3.36
N PHE A 242 2.91 -12.99 3.44
CA PHE A 242 4.32 -12.89 3.07
C PHE A 242 4.50 -12.52 1.59
N ALA A 243 3.73 -13.14 0.71
CA ALA A 243 3.78 -12.86 -0.73
C ALA A 243 3.35 -11.42 -1.06
N ASN A 244 2.38 -10.88 -0.33
CA ASN A 244 1.98 -9.48 -0.45
C ASN A 244 3.14 -8.52 -0.11
N TYR A 245 3.84 -8.75 1.01
CA TYR A 245 5.05 -7.98 1.35
C TYR A 245 6.14 -8.09 0.28
N ALA A 246 6.41 -9.29 -0.22
CA ALA A 246 7.41 -9.52 -1.25
C ALA A 246 7.08 -8.76 -2.56
N SER A 247 5.80 -8.77 -2.96
CA SER A 247 5.30 -8.05 -4.13
C SER A 247 5.49 -6.55 -4.00
N VAL A 248 5.24 -5.98 -2.82
CA VAL A 248 5.43 -4.55 -2.55
C VAL A 248 6.91 -4.15 -2.59
N VAL A 249 7.82 -4.97 -2.05
CA VAL A 249 9.27 -4.73 -2.18
C VAL A 249 9.67 -4.64 -3.66
N THR A 250 9.15 -5.55 -4.49
CA THR A 250 9.42 -5.53 -5.94
C THR A 250 8.82 -4.30 -6.61
N ALA A 251 7.57 -3.95 -6.31
CA ALA A 251 6.88 -2.81 -6.91
C ALA A 251 7.52 -1.45 -6.57
N GLN A 252 8.30 -1.35 -5.50
CA GLN A 252 9.08 -0.15 -5.17
C GLN A 252 10.36 0.00 -6.02
N LYS A 253 10.79 -1.05 -6.73
CA LYS A 253 12.03 -1.07 -7.54
C LYS A 253 11.74 -0.65 -8.98
N ARG A 254 11.76 0.63 -9.23
CA ARG A 254 11.45 1.23 -10.54
C ARG A 254 12.53 0.97 -11.58
N PHE A 255 12.14 0.97 -12.86
CA PHE A 255 13.01 0.85 -14.03
C PHE A 255 13.76 -0.49 -14.13
N GLN A 256 13.31 -1.50 -13.43
CA GLN A 256 13.89 -2.85 -13.47
C GLN A 256 12.80 -3.89 -13.17
N THR A 257 13.01 -5.12 -13.60
CA THR A 257 12.26 -6.25 -13.07
C THR A 257 12.83 -6.57 -11.69
N GLY A 258 12.17 -6.05 -10.64
CA GLY A 258 12.68 -6.18 -9.28
C GLY A 258 12.56 -7.59 -8.73
N THR A 259 13.33 -7.87 -7.67
CA THR A 259 13.20 -9.06 -6.83
C THR A 259 13.06 -8.64 -5.37
N ALA A 260 12.60 -9.51 -4.49
CA ALA A 260 12.49 -9.26 -3.07
C ALA A 260 13.35 -10.26 -2.29
N SER A 261 14.31 -9.77 -1.51
CA SER A 261 15.07 -10.60 -0.58
C SER A 261 14.35 -10.67 0.78
N GLY A 262 14.59 -11.76 1.54
CA GLY A 262 14.04 -11.90 2.90
C GLY A 262 14.40 -10.73 3.82
N LYS A 263 15.59 -10.14 3.67
CA LYS A 263 16.02 -8.97 4.44
C LYS A 263 15.18 -7.72 4.12
N GLU A 264 14.91 -7.46 2.84
CA GLU A 264 14.07 -6.33 2.41
C GLU A 264 12.64 -6.49 2.87
N ILE A 265 12.12 -7.73 2.81
CA ILE A 265 10.77 -8.05 3.29
C ILE A 265 10.67 -7.78 4.80
N ILE A 266 11.61 -8.27 5.61
CA ILE A 266 11.64 -8.03 7.06
C ILE A 266 11.75 -6.52 7.36
N GLU A 267 12.54 -5.77 6.60
CA GLU A 267 12.63 -4.33 6.80
C GLU A 267 11.30 -3.61 6.50
N LEU A 268 10.62 -4.02 5.43
CA LEU A 268 9.30 -3.48 5.09
C LEU A 268 8.27 -3.76 6.19
N THR A 269 8.25 -4.95 6.80
CA THR A 269 7.26 -5.29 7.86
C THR A 269 7.34 -4.39 9.08
N LYS A 270 8.50 -3.80 9.37
CA LYS A 270 8.69 -2.92 10.53
C LYS A 270 7.87 -1.63 10.44
N ASN A 271 7.62 -1.13 9.23
CA ASN A 271 7.00 0.16 8.98
C ASN A 271 5.88 0.14 7.93
N SER A 272 5.39 -1.04 7.56
CA SER A 272 4.31 -1.17 6.58
C SER A 272 3.01 -0.50 7.04
N SER A 273 2.28 0.00 6.09
CA SER A 273 0.96 0.61 6.28
C SER A 273 -0.02 -0.09 5.36
N PHE A 274 -1.03 -0.72 5.94
CA PHE A 274 -2.06 -1.42 5.18
C PHE A 274 -3.07 -0.44 4.57
N VAL A 275 -3.70 -0.84 3.47
CA VAL A 275 -4.84 -0.17 2.85
C VAL A 275 -6.11 -0.89 3.30
N TYR A 276 -6.96 -0.17 4.02
CA TYR A 276 -8.21 -0.72 4.57
C TYR A 276 -9.42 -0.30 3.75
N ASN A 277 -10.38 -1.19 3.61
CA ASN A 277 -11.71 -0.94 3.02
C ASN A 277 -11.69 -0.08 1.74
N PRO A 278 -10.88 -0.42 0.72
CA PRO A 278 -10.71 0.43 -0.46
C PRO A 278 -12.03 0.73 -1.17
N GLU A 279 -12.92 -0.23 -1.25
CA GLU A 279 -14.22 -0.06 -1.92
C GLU A 279 -15.17 0.90 -1.19
N LEU A 280 -15.14 0.90 0.15
CA LEU A 280 -15.89 1.87 0.96
C LEU A 280 -15.28 3.27 0.80
N ALA A 281 -13.95 3.34 0.80
CA ALA A 281 -13.21 4.58 0.67
C ALA A 281 -13.50 5.28 -0.67
N GLU A 282 -13.50 4.52 -1.76
CA GLU A 282 -13.65 5.02 -3.13
C GLU A 282 -15.11 5.26 -3.53
N ASN A 283 -16.07 4.64 -2.83
CA ASN A 283 -17.49 4.78 -3.15
C ASN A 283 -18.31 5.23 -1.94
N ILE A 284 -18.61 6.53 -1.87
CA ILE A 284 -19.41 7.11 -0.80
C ILE A 284 -20.85 6.55 -0.72
N GLN A 285 -21.36 5.94 -1.79
CA GLN A 285 -22.70 5.32 -1.78
C GLN A 285 -22.75 4.05 -0.92
N LYS A 286 -21.58 3.47 -0.61
CA LYS A 286 -21.45 2.33 0.31
C LYS A 286 -21.34 2.76 1.78
N ALA A 287 -21.39 4.06 2.08
CA ALA A 287 -21.28 4.57 3.43
C ALA A 287 -22.44 4.11 4.33
N HIS A 288 -22.11 3.64 5.51
CA HIS A 288 -23.06 3.30 6.58
C HIS A 288 -22.85 4.21 7.76
N TYR A 289 -23.94 4.71 8.33
CA TYR A 289 -23.88 5.70 9.40
C TYR A 289 -24.54 5.18 10.68
N VAL A 290 -24.05 5.66 11.82
CA VAL A 290 -24.76 5.52 13.09
C VAL A 290 -26.13 6.18 12.96
N ASN A 291 -27.20 5.51 13.39
CA ASN A 291 -28.57 5.93 13.17
C ASN A 291 -28.81 7.39 13.54
N GLY A 292 -29.35 8.17 12.59
CA GLY A 292 -29.67 9.59 12.79
C GLY A 292 -28.45 10.52 12.86
N THR A 293 -27.27 10.05 12.49
CA THR A 293 -26.04 10.83 12.56
C THR A 293 -25.32 10.91 11.22
N LYS A 294 -24.22 11.69 11.19
CA LYS A 294 -23.21 11.73 10.11
C LYS A 294 -21.93 10.97 10.49
N ILE A 295 -21.96 10.17 11.55
CA ILE A 295 -20.84 9.34 11.99
C ILE A 295 -20.84 8.11 11.10
N GLU A 296 -19.86 8.02 10.19
CA GLU A 296 -19.71 6.89 9.28
C GLU A 296 -19.01 5.73 9.97
N ILE A 297 -19.57 4.53 9.84
CA ILE A 297 -18.99 3.27 10.34
C ILE A 297 -18.13 2.68 9.22
N CYS A 298 -16.83 2.59 9.44
CA CYS A 298 -15.88 2.07 8.44
C CYS A 298 -15.37 0.67 8.78
N SER A 299 -15.59 0.18 10.00
CA SER A 299 -15.23 -1.17 10.43
C SER A 299 -16.22 -1.71 11.44
N ASN A 300 -16.57 -2.98 11.33
CA ASN A 300 -17.47 -3.68 12.27
C ASN A 300 -16.72 -4.43 13.40
N GLU A 301 -15.40 -4.41 13.39
CA GLU A 301 -14.55 -5.18 14.30
C GLU A 301 -14.22 -4.43 15.60
N ILE A 302 -15.16 -3.64 16.15
CA ILE A 302 -14.84 -2.72 17.22
C ILE A 302 -15.56 -3.11 18.50
N THR A 303 -14.78 -3.24 19.58
CA THR A 303 -15.29 -3.21 20.96
C THR A 303 -15.25 -1.76 21.44
N THR A 304 -16.40 -1.14 21.61
CA THR A 304 -16.55 0.23 22.12
C THR A 304 -16.91 0.21 23.61
N GLY A 305 -16.83 1.38 24.26
CA GLY A 305 -17.34 1.57 25.62
C GLY A 305 -16.31 1.56 26.74
N ARG A 306 -15.01 1.42 26.43
CA ARG A 306 -13.96 1.34 27.47
C ARG A 306 -12.95 2.48 27.43
N ILE A 307 -13.18 3.52 26.66
CA ILE A 307 -12.22 4.59 26.43
C ILE A 307 -11.91 5.35 27.73
N THR A 308 -10.63 5.35 28.09
CA THR A 308 -10.06 6.09 29.24
C THR A 308 -9.01 7.12 28.80
N HIS A 309 -8.44 6.95 27.60
CA HIS A 309 -7.39 7.81 27.06
C HIS A 309 -7.70 8.19 25.61
N ALA A 310 -7.50 9.46 25.26
CA ALA A 310 -7.73 9.99 23.93
C ALA A 310 -6.55 10.81 23.43
N VAL A 311 -6.06 10.49 22.24
CA VAL A 311 -5.00 11.25 21.55
C VAL A 311 -5.63 12.02 20.41
N PHE A 312 -5.39 13.32 20.36
CA PHE A 312 -5.86 14.21 19.32
C PHE A 312 -4.69 14.73 18.49
N ASP A 313 -4.87 14.78 17.19
CA ASP A 313 -4.08 15.64 16.34
C ASP A 313 -4.51 17.10 16.50
N HIS A 314 -3.66 18.03 16.07
CA HIS A 314 -3.91 19.48 16.19
C HIS A 314 -4.51 20.04 14.89
N ASP A 315 -3.69 20.09 13.85
CA ASP A 315 -4.01 20.74 12.58
C ASP A 315 -5.05 19.90 11.80
N GLY A 316 -6.13 20.54 11.33
CA GLY A 316 -7.23 19.89 10.60
C GLY A 316 -8.16 19.02 11.47
N THR A 317 -7.81 18.79 12.73
CA THR A 317 -8.57 17.98 13.69
C THR A 317 -9.29 18.85 14.74
N ILE A 318 -8.57 19.72 15.43
CA ILE A 318 -9.13 20.69 16.39
C ILE A 318 -8.99 22.10 15.82
N SER A 319 -7.79 22.45 15.38
CA SER A 319 -7.42 23.76 14.84
C SER A 319 -7.46 23.76 13.32
N ILE A 320 -8.03 24.82 12.73
CA ILE A 320 -7.93 25.14 11.31
C ILE A 320 -7.10 26.43 11.10
N LEU A 321 -6.30 26.80 12.10
CA LEU A 321 -5.46 28.00 12.06
C LEU A 321 -4.41 27.93 10.94
N ARG A 322 -3.94 26.73 10.61
CA ARG A 322 -2.97 26.46 9.54
C ARG A 322 -3.62 25.97 8.24
N GLU A 323 -4.96 26.08 8.13
CA GLU A 323 -5.70 25.71 6.94
C GLU A 323 -5.06 26.25 5.66
N GLY A 324 -5.06 25.44 4.60
CA GLY A 324 -4.45 25.81 3.31
C GLY A 324 -2.92 25.67 3.29
N TRP A 325 -2.31 24.99 4.27
CA TRP A 325 -0.88 24.70 4.27
C TRP A 325 -0.42 23.95 3.00
N GLU A 326 -1.28 23.13 2.41
CA GLU A 326 -1.01 22.42 1.15
C GLU A 326 -0.84 23.41 -0.01
N THR A 327 -1.64 24.48 -0.04
CA THR A 327 -1.54 25.54 -1.06
C THR A 327 -0.25 26.38 -0.92
N VAL A 328 0.38 26.33 0.25
CA VAL A 328 1.71 26.91 0.48
C VAL A 328 2.81 25.90 0.14
N MET A 329 2.63 24.64 0.53
CA MET A 329 3.63 23.60 0.33
C MET A 329 3.81 23.24 -1.15
N GLU A 330 2.72 23.10 -1.91
CA GLU A 330 2.76 22.74 -3.33
C GLU A 330 3.66 23.68 -4.15
N PRO A 331 3.48 25.01 -4.16
CA PRO A 331 4.34 25.88 -4.96
C PRO A 331 5.79 25.91 -4.46
N VAL A 332 6.03 25.73 -3.16
CA VAL A 332 7.40 25.63 -2.62
C VAL A 332 8.10 24.38 -3.17
N MET A 333 7.43 23.22 -3.15
CA MET A 333 7.99 21.97 -3.69
C MET A 333 8.17 22.02 -5.20
N VAL A 334 7.18 22.52 -5.94
CA VAL A 334 7.25 22.65 -7.39
C VAL A 334 8.41 23.57 -7.79
N LYS A 335 8.58 24.70 -7.11
CA LYS A 335 9.70 25.63 -7.33
C LYS A 335 11.05 24.98 -7.02
N ALA A 336 11.12 24.20 -5.93
CA ALA A 336 12.33 23.48 -5.55
C ALA A 336 12.77 22.47 -6.63
N ILE A 337 11.81 21.75 -7.24
CA ILE A 337 12.08 20.75 -8.29
C ILE A 337 12.45 21.40 -9.62
N LEU A 338 11.71 22.43 -10.03
CA LEU A 338 11.89 23.08 -11.34
C LEU A 338 13.06 24.08 -11.36
N GLY A 339 13.40 24.70 -10.21
CA GLY A 339 14.43 25.74 -10.15
C GLY A 339 14.17 26.87 -11.16
N ASN A 340 15.19 27.26 -11.88
CA ASN A 340 15.11 28.31 -12.91
C ASN A 340 14.26 27.93 -14.13
N LYS A 341 13.84 26.66 -14.27
CA LYS A 341 12.95 26.20 -15.35
C LYS A 341 11.47 26.49 -15.08
N MET A 342 11.12 27.05 -13.93
CA MET A 342 9.74 27.44 -13.60
C MET A 342 9.12 28.47 -14.59
N GLY A 343 9.95 29.23 -15.31
CA GLY A 343 9.54 30.15 -16.39
C GLY A 343 9.64 29.58 -17.80
N ALA A 344 10.04 28.31 -17.96
CA ALA A 344 10.23 27.71 -19.27
C ALA A 344 8.90 27.34 -19.93
N SER A 345 8.86 27.34 -21.26
CA SER A 345 7.66 27.09 -22.09
C SER A 345 7.10 25.65 -22.03
N ASP A 346 7.71 24.76 -21.24
CA ASP A 346 7.27 23.36 -21.13
C ASP A 346 6.17 23.19 -20.07
N LYS A 347 4.94 23.55 -20.47
CA LYS A 347 3.74 23.40 -19.64
C LYS A 347 3.52 21.95 -19.17
N LYS A 348 3.86 20.97 -20.03
CA LYS A 348 3.67 19.54 -19.73
C LYS A 348 4.59 19.07 -18.60
N LEU A 349 5.83 19.55 -18.58
CA LEU A 349 6.77 19.26 -17.50
C LEU A 349 6.27 19.84 -16.17
N ILE A 350 5.83 21.11 -16.18
CA ILE A 350 5.32 21.78 -14.98
C ILE A 350 4.11 21.03 -14.42
N GLU A 351 3.17 20.63 -15.29
CA GLU A 351 1.98 19.90 -14.88
C GLU A 351 2.31 18.50 -14.31
N ASN A 352 3.25 17.80 -14.92
CA ASN A 352 3.73 16.51 -14.39
C ASN A 352 4.39 16.65 -13.02
N VAL A 353 5.24 17.66 -12.82
CA VAL A 353 5.87 17.93 -11.52
C VAL A 353 4.81 18.28 -10.49
N ARG A 354 3.86 19.15 -10.84
CA ARG A 354 2.77 19.56 -9.96
C ARG A 354 1.92 18.38 -9.50
N ARG A 355 1.49 17.54 -10.43
CA ARG A 355 0.72 16.33 -10.12
C ARG A 355 1.49 15.42 -9.15
N ARG A 356 2.77 15.18 -9.42
CA ARG A 356 3.63 14.36 -8.56
C ARG A 356 3.76 14.93 -7.15
N VAL A 357 3.90 16.26 -7.04
CA VAL A 357 3.97 16.96 -5.75
C VAL A 357 2.65 16.81 -4.99
N LEU A 358 1.51 17.00 -5.64
CA LEU A 358 0.20 16.84 -5.02
C LEU A 358 -0.04 15.41 -4.52
N GLU A 359 0.28 14.40 -5.33
CA GLU A 359 0.23 12.99 -4.92
C GLU A 359 1.14 12.70 -3.70
N PHE A 360 2.31 13.32 -3.65
CA PHE A 360 3.24 13.16 -2.54
C PHE A 360 2.71 13.83 -1.27
N ILE A 361 2.20 15.06 -1.37
CA ILE A 361 1.59 15.79 -0.24
C ILE A 361 0.44 14.97 0.34
N ASP A 362 -0.48 14.49 -0.51
CA ASP A 362 -1.62 13.68 -0.06
C ASP A 362 -1.18 12.42 0.71
N LYS A 363 -0.25 11.66 0.14
CA LYS A 363 0.27 10.43 0.76
C LYS A 363 1.04 10.66 2.07
N THR A 364 1.60 11.84 2.25
CA THR A 364 2.44 12.18 3.40
C THR A 364 1.78 13.12 4.39
N THR A 365 0.51 13.45 4.20
CA THR A 365 -0.25 14.27 5.15
C THR A 365 -0.24 13.63 6.55
N GLY A 366 0.00 14.45 7.58
CA GLY A 366 0.07 14.03 8.98
C GLY A 366 1.46 13.55 9.45
N ILE A 367 2.46 13.35 8.56
CA ILE A 367 3.83 13.09 8.99
C ILE A 367 4.56 14.41 9.34
N GLN A 368 5.70 14.28 10.01
CA GLN A 368 6.54 15.47 10.30
C GLN A 368 6.99 16.15 9.00
N THR A 369 6.88 17.48 8.93
CA THR A 369 7.30 18.29 7.78
C THR A 369 8.75 18.02 7.36
N ILE A 370 9.63 17.71 8.32
CA ILE A 370 11.04 17.39 8.01
C ILE A 370 11.18 16.12 7.16
N LEU A 371 10.30 15.14 7.31
CA LEU A 371 10.26 13.92 6.50
C LEU A 371 9.68 14.20 5.10
N GLN A 372 8.69 15.10 5.01
CA GLN A 372 8.21 15.56 3.71
C GLN A 372 9.32 16.30 2.94
N MET A 373 10.12 17.11 3.62
CA MET A 373 11.27 17.81 2.98
C MET A 373 12.39 16.84 2.60
N GLU A 374 12.58 15.75 3.32
CA GLU A 374 13.50 14.68 2.93
C GLU A 374 13.08 14.02 1.60
N GLY A 375 11.79 13.69 1.46
CA GLY A 375 11.21 13.23 0.20
C GLY A 375 11.29 14.27 -0.92
N LEU A 376 11.15 15.56 -0.60
CA LEU A 376 11.38 16.64 -1.58
C LEU A 376 12.83 16.63 -2.10
N VAL A 377 13.82 16.47 -1.23
CA VAL A 377 15.23 16.37 -1.64
C VAL A 377 15.44 15.23 -2.62
N GLU A 378 14.80 14.07 -2.38
CA GLU A 378 14.85 12.93 -3.29
C GLU A 378 14.22 13.25 -4.63
N MET A 379 13.04 13.87 -4.65
CA MET A 379 12.37 14.29 -5.89
C MET A 379 13.21 15.30 -6.67
N VAL A 380 13.82 16.31 -6.02
CA VAL A 380 14.69 17.28 -6.68
C VAL A 380 15.88 16.58 -7.35
N ARG A 381 16.47 15.60 -6.69
CA ARG A 381 17.58 14.81 -7.25
C ARG A 381 17.13 13.90 -8.39
N GLU A 382 15.97 13.29 -8.28
CA GLU A 382 15.39 12.42 -9.31
C GLU A 382 15.13 13.19 -10.61
N TYR A 383 14.47 14.36 -10.51
CA TYR A 383 14.22 15.20 -11.67
C TYR A 383 15.49 15.82 -12.27
N ASN A 384 16.52 16.01 -11.46
CA ASN A 384 17.84 16.53 -11.87
C ASN A 384 17.77 17.81 -12.76
N LEU A 385 16.84 18.71 -12.41
CA LEU A 385 16.62 19.98 -13.11
C LEU A 385 17.36 21.15 -12.47
N VAL A 386 17.77 20.98 -11.22
CA VAL A 386 18.50 21.97 -10.41
C VAL A 386 19.98 21.55 -10.33
N PRO A 387 20.94 22.48 -10.49
CA PRO A 387 22.36 22.19 -10.29
C PRO A 387 22.63 21.59 -8.91
N LYS A 388 23.49 20.57 -8.83
CA LYS A 388 23.76 19.84 -7.57
C LYS A 388 24.19 20.72 -6.40
N ASN A 389 24.90 21.82 -6.69
CA ASN A 389 25.36 22.82 -5.70
C ASN A 389 24.25 23.78 -5.23
N GLU A 390 23.10 23.78 -5.90
CA GLU A 390 21.93 24.61 -5.52
C GLU A 390 20.85 23.79 -4.81
N VAL A 391 20.97 22.45 -4.79
CA VAL A 391 20.04 21.57 -4.06
C VAL A 391 20.23 21.77 -2.57
N MET A 392 19.20 22.28 -1.90
CA MET A 392 19.20 22.42 -0.46
C MET A 392 19.04 21.05 0.23
N ASP A 393 19.44 20.99 1.49
CA ASP A 393 19.10 19.87 2.35
C ASP A 393 17.64 19.99 2.88
N LYS A 394 17.19 18.99 3.59
CA LYS A 394 15.83 18.96 4.16
C LYS A 394 15.55 20.12 5.13
N PHE A 395 16.56 20.62 5.82
CA PHE A 395 16.40 21.76 6.74
C PHE A 395 16.23 23.08 5.98
N GLY A 396 16.98 23.26 4.89
CA GLY A 396 16.84 24.41 4.00
C GLY A 396 15.45 24.49 3.36
N TYR A 397 14.94 23.37 2.86
CA TYR A 397 13.58 23.32 2.30
C TYR A 397 12.49 23.48 3.38
N LYS A 398 12.67 22.91 4.59
CA LYS A 398 11.76 23.13 5.73
C LYS A 398 11.70 24.62 6.08
N LYS A 399 12.84 25.29 6.13
CA LYS A 399 12.88 26.73 6.40
C LYS A 399 12.11 27.52 5.34
N SER A 400 12.33 27.23 4.06
CA SER A 400 11.62 27.93 2.96
C SER A 400 10.10 27.74 3.04
N TYR A 401 9.64 26.56 3.42
CA TYR A 401 8.22 26.30 3.63
C TYR A 401 7.69 27.04 4.88
N ASN A 402 8.37 26.94 6.01
CA ASN A 402 7.96 27.60 7.25
C ASN A 402 7.89 29.12 7.07
N ASP A 403 8.88 29.75 6.41
CA ASP A 403 8.88 31.18 6.13
C ASP A 403 7.65 31.61 5.31
N ALA A 404 7.22 30.78 4.35
CA ALA A 404 6.01 31.03 3.55
C ALA A 404 4.70 30.82 4.34
N LEU A 405 4.67 29.83 5.24
CA LEU A 405 3.49 29.49 6.03
C LEU A 405 3.26 30.50 7.16
N ILE A 406 4.33 30.98 7.80
CA ILE A 406 4.25 31.81 9.01
C ILE A 406 3.55 33.13 8.74
N ASP A 407 3.70 33.70 7.56
CA ASP A 407 3.01 34.94 7.16
C ASP A 407 1.50 34.77 7.14
N MET A 408 1.00 33.61 6.71
CA MET A 408 -0.43 33.29 6.69
C MET A 408 -0.96 33.12 8.12
N VAL A 409 -0.27 32.31 8.92
CA VAL A 409 -0.66 32.04 10.32
C VAL A 409 -0.65 33.31 11.16
N ASN A 410 0.41 34.13 11.06
CA ASN A 410 0.50 35.39 11.81
C ASN A 410 -0.65 36.36 11.53
N LYS A 411 -1.10 36.45 10.28
CA LYS A 411 -2.27 37.28 9.94
C LYS A 411 -3.55 36.79 10.63
N ARG A 412 -3.74 35.48 10.74
CA ARG A 412 -4.89 34.86 11.43
C ARG A 412 -4.81 35.08 12.93
N VAL A 413 -3.64 34.85 13.51
CA VAL A 413 -3.36 35.10 14.94
C VAL A 413 -3.63 36.56 15.32
N GLN A 414 -3.22 37.53 14.48
CA GLN A 414 -3.48 38.94 14.74
C GLN A 414 -4.97 39.26 14.70
N LYS A 415 -5.72 38.75 13.75
CA LYS A 415 -7.19 38.91 13.70
C LYS A 415 -7.86 38.39 14.97
N LEU A 416 -7.41 37.22 15.44
CA LEU A 416 -7.94 36.62 16.67
C LEU A 416 -7.62 37.50 17.90
N LYS A 417 -6.35 37.94 18.04
CA LYS A 417 -5.92 38.83 19.13
C LYS A 417 -6.64 40.18 19.13
N ASN A 418 -6.97 40.69 17.96
CA ASN A 418 -7.71 41.96 17.81
C ASN A 418 -9.23 41.80 18.04
N GLY A 419 -9.73 40.58 18.23
CA GLY A 419 -11.15 40.29 18.36
C GLY A 419 -11.97 40.48 17.07
N GLU A 420 -11.32 40.48 15.91
CA GLU A 420 -11.96 40.59 14.60
C GLU A 420 -12.69 39.28 14.22
N VAL A 421 -12.25 38.17 14.78
CA VAL A 421 -12.74 36.81 14.60
C VAL A 421 -12.77 36.09 15.94
N SER A 422 -13.62 35.06 16.06
CA SER A 422 -13.76 34.23 17.26
C SER A 422 -12.87 32.97 17.19
N VAL A 423 -12.67 32.27 18.31
CA VAL A 423 -12.00 30.97 18.36
C VAL A 423 -12.72 29.96 17.49
N ALA A 424 -14.05 30.01 17.43
CA ALA A 424 -14.86 29.12 16.61
C ALA A 424 -14.59 29.26 15.10
N ASP A 425 -14.08 30.41 14.64
CA ASP A 425 -13.71 30.63 13.24
C ASP A 425 -12.39 29.92 12.85
N TYR A 426 -11.60 29.49 13.86
CA TYR A 426 -10.32 28.80 13.66
C TYR A 426 -10.27 27.44 14.34
N THR A 427 -11.43 26.85 14.66
CA THR A 427 -11.54 25.49 15.17
C THR A 427 -12.57 24.69 14.38
N VAL A 428 -12.36 23.39 14.28
CA VAL A 428 -13.36 22.48 13.72
C VAL A 428 -14.62 22.53 14.57
N SER A 429 -15.78 22.60 13.92
CA SER A 429 -17.06 22.79 14.59
C SER A 429 -17.30 21.78 15.72
N GLY A 430 -17.57 22.28 16.93
CA GLY A 430 -17.86 21.49 18.12
C GLY A 430 -16.63 20.82 18.76
N ALA A 431 -15.41 21.02 18.24
CA ALA A 431 -14.21 20.36 18.75
C ALA A 431 -13.88 20.77 20.19
N VAL A 432 -13.90 22.06 20.51
CA VAL A 432 -13.57 22.55 21.85
C VAL A 432 -14.59 22.06 22.88
N GLU A 433 -15.88 22.11 22.54
CA GLU A 433 -16.94 21.59 23.41
C GLU A 433 -16.85 20.08 23.59
N PHE A 434 -16.47 19.33 22.57
CA PHE A 434 -16.22 17.89 22.68
C PHE A 434 -15.08 17.60 23.67
N LEU A 435 -13.96 18.30 23.58
CA LEU A 435 -12.84 18.17 24.52
C LEU A 435 -13.29 18.43 25.96
N HIS A 436 -14.09 19.47 26.22
CA HIS A 436 -14.61 19.75 27.54
C HIS A 436 -15.49 18.63 28.11
N VAL A 437 -16.41 18.07 27.28
CA VAL A 437 -17.29 17.00 27.73
C VAL A 437 -16.49 15.72 27.94
N PHE A 438 -15.55 15.41 27.06
CA PHE A 438 -14.73 14.19 27.13
C PHE A 438 -13.82 14.21 28.38
N ASN A 439 -13.22 15.38 28.69
CA ASN A 439 -12.45 15.58 29.93
C ASN A 439 -13.33 15.43 31.18
N LYS A 440 -14.55 15.99 31.19
CA LYS A 440 -15.50 15.83 32.31
C LYS A 440 -15.94 14.39 32.54
N LYS A 441 -15.96 13.55 31.52
CA LYS A 441 -16.23 12.11 31.63
C LYS A 441 -15.01 11.32 32.18
N GLY A 442 -13.91 12.01 32.51
CA GLY A 442 -12.74 11.40 33.12
C GLY A 442 -11.72 10.84 32.12
N VAL A 443 -11.89 11.11 30.82
CA VAL A 443 -10.91 10.69 29.80
C VAL A 443 -9.67 11.57 29.88
N THR A 444 -8.49 10.95 29.89
CA THR A 444 -7.22 11.65 29.84
C THR A 444 -6.91 12.07 28.39
N LEU A 445 -6.75 13.36 28.16
CA LEU A 445 -6.56 13.93 26.82
C LEU A 445 -5.09 14.24 26.53
N TYR A 446 -4.62 13.85 25.35
CA TYR A 446 -3.28 14.12 24.85
C TYR A 446 -3.38 14.81 23.48
N LEU A 447 -2.53 15.81 23.25
CA LEU A 447 -2.36 16.45 21.95
C LEU A 447 -1.06 16.00 21.32
N ALA A 448 -1.04 15.51 20.09
CA ALA A 448 0.13 15.03 19.39
C ALA A 448 0.15 15.53 17.95
N SER A 449 1.00 16.54 17.65
CA SER A 449 1.08 17.21 16.36
C SER A 449 2.41 16.97 15.63
N GLY A 450 2.38 17.03 14.30
CA GLY A 450 3.58 17.10 13.45
C GLY A 450 4.23 18.48 13.43
N THR A 451 3.52 19.51 13.89
CA THR A 451 3.99 20.89 14.03
C THR A 451 5.01 21.03 15.18
N ASP A 452 5.85 22.05 15.14
CA ASP A 452 6.88 22.24 16.16
C ASP A 452 6.25 22.47 17.54
N GLN A 453 6.87 21.93 18.61
CA GLN A 453 6.34 21.87 19.97
C GLN A 453 5.87 23.20 20.51
N ASP A 454 6.69 24.24 20.34
CA ASP A 454 6.40 25.58 20.89
C ASP A 454 5.20 26.20 20.16
N ASP A 455 5.12 26.04 18.85
CA ASP A 455 4.00 26.54 18.03
C ASP A 455 2.68 25.90 18.44
N VAL A 456 2.65 24.57 18.59
CA VAL A 456 1.44 23.84 19.00
C VAL A 456 0.95 24.30 20.37
N PHE A 457 1.87 24.48 21.31
CA PHE A 457 1.53 24.93 22.65
C PHE A 457 0.98 26.37 22.65
N GLU A 458 1.62 27.29 21.90
CA GLU A 458 1.16 28.67 21.76
C GLU A 458 -0.21 28.75 21.08
N GLU A 459 -0.44 27.98 20.00
CA GLU A 459 -1.70 27.96 19.27
C GLU A 459 -2.82 27.37 20.12
N ALA A 460 -2.59 26.24 20.80
CA ALA A 460 -3.57 25.63 21.70
C ALA A 460 -3.94 26.57 22.87
N THR A 461 -2.98 27.32 23.39
CA THR A 461 -3.20 28.35 24.43
C THR A 461 -4.02 29.51 23.89
N LEU A 462 -3.69 30.01 22.72
CA LEU A 462 -4.42 31.11 22.06
C LEU A 462 -5.86 30.73 21.75
N LEU A 463 -6.09 29.49 21.34
CA LEU A 463 -7.43 28.96 21.03
C LEU A 463 -8.18 28.46 22.29
N GLY A 464 -7.55 28.54 23.49
CA GLY A 464 -8.21 28.36 24.78
C GLY A 464 -8.48 26.92 25.22
N TYR A 465 -7.80 25.93 24.64
CA TYR A 465 -7.99 24.53 25.02
C TYR A 465 -6.73 23.80 25.54
N ALA A 466 -5.60 24.49 25.67
CA ALA A 466 -4.34 23.87 26.12
C ALA A 466 -4.50 23.17 27.49
N ASP A 467 -5.20 23.78 28.43
CA ASP A 467 -5.41 23.26 29.80
C ASP A 467 -6.29 21.99 29.86
N LEU A 468 -7.00 21.66 28.78
CA LEU A 468 -7.81 20.44 28.69
C LEU A 468 -6.95 19.19 28.47
N PHE A 469 -5.73 19.35 27.95
CA PHE A 469 -4.81 18.25 27.66
C PHE A 469 -4.00 17.85 28.90
N ASN A 470 -4.70 17.30 29.90
CA ASN A 470 -4.12 16.87 31.18
C ASN A 470 -3.11 15.72 31.05
N GLY A 471 -3.10 14.99 29.93
CA GLY A 471 -2.11 13.97 29.58
C GLY A 471 -0.84 14.55 28.95
N GLY A 472 -0.91 15.79 28.44
CA GLY A 472 0.20 16.53 27.85
C GLY A 472 0.00 16.93 26.39
N ILE A 473 0.81 17.90 25.95
CA ILE A 473 0.87 18.40 24.59
C ILE A 473 2.25 18.04 24.00
N PHE A 474 2.26 17.39 22.85
CA PHE A 474 3.46 16.87 22.19
C PHE A 474 3.52 17.38 20.74
N GLY A 475 4.62 18.06 20.42
CA GLY A 475 4.92 18.55 19.08
C GLY A 475 6.29 18.06 18.59
N SER A 476 6.62 18.36 17.34
CA SER A 476 7.91 18.05 16.75
C SER A 476 9.04 18.83 17.44
N ILE A 477 10.12 18.13 17.78
CA ILE A 477 11.35 18.74 18.35
C ILE A 477 12.51 18.72 17.34
N GLY A 478 12.23 18.57 16.04
CA GLY A 478 13.25 18.53 14.98
C GLY A 478 14.08 17.26 14.89
N ASP A 479 13.98 16.35 15.85
CA ASP A 479 14.68 15.06 15.90
C ASP A 479 13.67 13.90 15.79
N VAL A 480 13.56 13.32 14.61
CA VAL A 480 12.63 12.20 14.31
C VAL A 480 12.93 10.97 15.18
N LYS A 481 14.18 10.78 15.62
CA LYS A 481 14.54 9.66 16.50
C LYS A 481 14.01 9.86 17.93
N LYS A 482 13.81 11.10 18.35
CA LYS A 482 13.30 11.43 19.68
C LYS A 482 11.80 11.59 19.72
N TYR A 483 11.18 12.11 18.65
CA TYR A 483 9.74 12.36 18.55
C TYR A 483 9.13 11.71 17.32
N SER A 484 7.97 11.09 17.49
CA SER A 484 6.99 10.75 16.44
C SER A 484 5.64 10.47 17.11
N LYS A 485 4.52 10.69 16.42
CA LYS A 485 3.18 10.34 16.91
C LYS A 485 3.12 8.87 17.37
N ARG A 486 3.77 7.96 16.64
CA ARG A 486 3.92 6.55 17.03
C ARG A 486 4.55 6.39 18.41
N LYS A 487 5.66 7.07 18.70
CA LYS A 487 6.31 7.00 20.02
C LYS A 487 5.45 7.59 21.13
N VAL A 488 4.73 8.67 20.86
CA VAL A 488 3.79 9.26 21.81
C VAL A 488 2.73 8.25 22.17
N ILE A 489 2.03 7.65 21.19
CA ILE A 489 0.99 6.65 21.41
C ILE A 489 1.55 5.43 22.16
N GLN A 490 2.69 4.89 21.74
CA GLN A 490 3.34 3.76 22.42
C GLN A 490 3.73 4.09 23.86
N THR A 491 4.19 5.32 24.12
CA THR A 491 4.54 5.77 25.47
C THR A 491 3.31 5.88 26.35
N ILE A 492 2.20 6.40 25.82
CA ILE A 492 0.92 6.52 26.52
C ILE A 492 0.43 5.12 26.93
N ILE A 493 0.39 4.17 25.98
CA ILE A 493 -0.04 2.80 26.24
C ILE A 493 0.83 2.15 27.31
N LYS A 494 2.16 2.20 27.13
CA LYS A 494 3.10 1.57 28.07
C LYS A 494 3.07 2.20 29.46
N LYS A 495 2.96 3.53 29.55
CA LYS A 495 2.97 4.25 30.84
C LYS A 495 1.73 3.99 31.67
N ASN A 496 0.59 3.79 31.02
CA ASN A 496 -0.70 3.63 31.67
C ASN A 496 -1.22 2.19 31.63
N ASP A 497 -0.43 1.25 31.10
CA ASP A 497 -0.75 -0.19 30.97
C ASP A 497 -2.11 -0.43 30.27
N LEU A 498 -2.33 0.29 29.15
CA LEU A 498 -3.61 0.29 28.43
C LEU A 498 -3.78 -0.94 27.54
N HIS A 499 -4.97 -1.50 27.55
CA HIS A 499 -5.44 -2.33 26.46
C HIS A 499 -5.85 -1.43 25.26
N GLY A 500 -5.80 -1.98 24.03
CA GLY A 500 -6.08 -1.18 22.84
C GLY A 500 -7.45 -0.53 22.83
N ASP A 501 -8.48 -1.22 23.30
CA ASP A 501 -9.86 -0.76 23.39
C ASP A 501 -10.11 0.36 24.45
N GLU A 502 -9.11 0.69 25.25
CA GLU A 502 -9.12 1.81 26.19
C GLU A 502 -8.59 3.12 25.58
N LEU A 503 -8.05 3.04 24.35
CA LEU A 503 -7.46 4.16 23.62
C LEU A 503 -8.29 4.53 22.39
N VAL A 504 -8.58 5.83 22.24
CA VAL A 504 -9.10 6.41 21.00
C VAL A 504 -8.13 7.45 20.44
N THR A 505 -8.01 7.49 19.13
CA THR A 505 -7.22 8.53 18.45
C THR A 505 -8.09 9.28 17.46
N PHE A 506 -8.02 10.60 17.48
CA PHE A 506 -8.69 11.51 16.56
C PHE A 506 -7.67 12.19 15.67
N GLY A 507 -7.87 12.17 14.36
CA GLY A 507 -6.96 12.81 13.42
C GLY A 507 -7.56 12.97 12.02
N ASP A 508 -7.03 13.91 11.25
CA ASP A 508 -7.40 14.16 9.87
C ASP A 508 -6.41 13.56 8.86
N GLY A 509 -5.34 12.95 9.38
CA GLY A 509 -4.26 12.35 8.60
C GLY A 509 -4.18 10.82 8.72
N PRO A 510 -3.46 10.18 7.78
CA PRO A 510 -3.26 8.74 7.78
C PRO A 510 -2.42 8.21 8.94
N VAL A 511 -1.56 9.05 9.52
CA VAL A 511 -0.61 8.61 10.57
C VAL A 511 -1.34 8.22 11.85
N GLU A 512 -2.30 9.03 12.29
CA GLU A 512 -3.09 8.79 13.50
C GLU A 512 -3.88 7.48 13.37
N MET A 513 -4.52 7.27 12.22
CA MET A 513 -5.29 6.05 11.95
C MET A 513 -4.40 4.81 12.01
N LYS A 514 -3.27 4.84 11.31
CA LYS A 514 -2.31 3.71 11.23
C LYS A 514 -1.69 3.37 12.59
N GLU A 515 -1.26 4.38 13.34
CA GLU A 515 -0.62 4.12 14.65
C GLU A 515 -1.64 3.67 15.69
N CYS A 516 -2.87 4.16 15.61
CA CYS A 516 -3.97 3.69 16.44
C CYS A 516 -4.33 2.22 16.14
N ARG A 517 -4.44 1.85 14.85
CA ARG A 517 -4.65 0.45 14.44
C ARG A 517 -3.56 -0.49 14.94
N ARG A 518 -2.28 -0.09 14.83
CA ARG A 518 -1.16 -0.87 15.36
C ARG A 518 -1.23 -1.08 16.86
N ALA A 519 -1.79 -0.10 17.55
CA ALA A 519 -2.03 -0.15 18.99
C ALA A 519 -3.33 -0.89 19.37
N GLN A 520 -4.07 -1.40 18.40
CA GLN A 520 -5.39 -2.01 18.55
C GLN A 520 -6.44 -1.07 19.17
N GLY A 521 -6.21 0.25 19.06
CA GLY A 521 -7.11 1.31 19.53
C GLY A 521 -8.21 1.66 18.54
N ILE A 522 -9.14 2.52 18.96
CA ILE A 522 -10.23 3.02 18.13
C ILE A 522 -9.77 4.26 17.37
N ALA A 523 -9.74 4.19 16.05
CA ALA A 523 -9.34 5.30 15.18
C ALA A 523 -10.57 6.05 14.66
N VAL A 524 -10.68 7.35 14.97
CA VAL A 524 -11.73 8.26 14.50
C VAL A 524 -11.13 9.28 13.56
N GLY A 525 -11.47 9.20 12.28
CA GLY A 525 -11.02 10.12 11.26
C GLY A 525 -11.87 11.39 11.20
N ILE A 526 -11.21 12.55 11.15
CA ILE A 526 -11.86 13.86 11.04
C ILE A 526 -11.76 14.32 9.58
N ALA A 527 -12.82 14.10 8.82
CA ALA A 527 -12.89 14.49 7.42
C ALA A 527 -13.55 15.87 7.24
N SER A 528 -13.10 16.85 8.01
CA SER A 528 -13.64 18.21 7.97
C SER A 528 -13.31 18.93 6.68
N ASN A 529 -14.28 19.74 6.19
CA ASN A 529 -14.00 20.74 5.19
C ASN A 529 -13.42 21.97 5.91
N GLU A 530 -12.12 22.13 5.87
CA GLU A 530 -11.42 23.18 6.60
C GLU A 530 -11.81 24.61 6.14
N ASN A 531 -12.17 24.79 4.87
CA ASN A 531 -12.59 26.10 4.33
C ASN A 531 -13.85 26.66 5.00
N SER A 532 -14.73 25.78 5.45
CA SER A 532 -15.99 26.15 6.11
C SER A 532 -16.03 25.77 7.59
N GLY A 533 -15.07 24.97 8.07
CA GLY A 533 -15.07 24.38 9.41
C GLY A 533 -16.20 23.37 9.66
N VAL A 534 -17.04 23.11 8.64
CA VAL A 534 -18.20 22.22 8.71
C VAL A 534 -18.37 21.42 7.42
N GLY A 535 -18.89 20.20 7.55
CA GLY A 535 -19.18 19.33 6.42
C GLY A 535 -18.04 18.39 6.03
N LEU A 536 -18.38 17.43 5.20
CA LEU A 536 -17.45 16.34 4.80
C LEU A 536 -16.52 16.79 3.67
N ASN A 537 -15.24 16.52 3.81
CA ASN A 537 -14.26 16.54 2.73
C ASN A 537 -14.11 15.11 2.18
N PRO A 538 -14.52 14.85 0.91
CA PRO A 538 -14.49 13.50 0.34
C PRO A 538 -13.08 12.93 0.20
N GLU A 539 -12.07 13.74 -0.13
CA GLU A 539 -10.68 13.30 -0.29
C GLU A 539 -10.08 12.89 1.06
N LYS A 540 -10.31 13.68 2.12
CA LYS A 540 -9.94 13.30 3.49
C LYS A 540 -10.63 12.01 3.92
N ARG A 541 -11.94 11.89 3.66
CA ARG A 541 -12.70 10.66 3.96
C ARG A 541 -12.04 9.43 3.34
N THR A 542 -11.79 9.45 2.02
CA THR A 542 -11.14 8.36 1.29
C THR A 542 -9.80 7.99 1.93
N ARG A 543 -8.95 8.97 2.17
CA ARG A 543 -7.62 8.79 2.78
C ARG A 543 -7.67 8.19 4.18
N LEU A 544 -8.61 8.63 5.02
CA LEU A 544 -8.78 8.16 6.39
C LEU A 544 -9.29 6.71 6.44
N ILE A 545 -10.25 6.35 5.58
CA ILE A 545 -10.74 4.98 5.48
C ILE A 545 -9.62 4.06 5.00
N HIS A 546 -8.90 4.39 3.93
CA HIS A 546 -7.74 3.64 3.45
C HIS A 546 -6.67 3.44 4.54
N SER A 547 -6.56 4.37 5.47
CA SER A 547 -5.59 4.32 6.55
C SER A 547 -6.07 3.58 7.80
N GLY A 548 -7.31 3.06 7.77
CA GLY A 548 -7.85 2.22 8.82
C GLY A 548 -8.70 2.94 9.85
N ALA A 549 -9.33 4.07 9.51
CA ALA A 549 -10.33 4.66 10.37
C ALA A 549 -11.44 3.64 10.69
N HIS A 550 -11.84 3.57 11.95
CA HIS A 550 -13.00 2.79 12.37
C HIS A 550 -14.29 3.60 12.19
N TYR A 551 -14.19 4.89 12.49
CA TYR A 551 -15.25 5.87 12.26
C TYR A 551 -14.68 7.05 11.50
N VAL A 552 -15.53 7.68 10.67
CA VAL A 552 -15.22 8.97 10.04
C VAL A 552 -16.35 9.94 10.36
N ILE A 553 -15.97 11.14 10.80
CA ILE A 553 -16.90 12.23 11.09
C ILE A 553 -16.51 13.48 10.30
N PRO A 554 -17.47 14.31 9.87
CA PRO A 554 -17.20 15.58 9.22
C PRO A 554 -16.71 16.66 10.20
N ASP A 555 -17.21 16.62 11.44
CA ASP A 555 -16.91 17.56 12.52
C ASP A 555 -17.44 17.00 13.86
N PHE A 556 -17.30 17.76 14.95
CA PHE A 556 -17.76 17.34 16.29
C PHE A 556 -19.17 17.85 16.65
N SER A 557 -19.97 18.34 15.70
CA SER A 557 -21.32 18.85 15.96
C SER A 557 -22.25 17.81 16.58
N GLN A 558 -21.99 16.52 16.36
CA GLN A 558 -22.77 15.41 16.92
C GLN A 558 -22.07 14.74 18.12
N LYS A 559 -21.45 15.55 18.97
CA LYS A 559 -20.62 15.11 20.10
C LYS A 559 -21.29 14.13 21.04
N GLU A 560 -22.59 14.29 21.35
CA GLU A 560 -23.32 13.38 22.25
C GLU A 560 -23.37 11.95 21.66
N ALA A 561 -23.70 11.82 20.38
CA ALA A 561 -23.77 10.54 19.71
C ALA A 561 -22.38 9.87 19.64
N LEU A 562 -21.33 10.65 19.37
CA LEU A 562 -19.96 10.17 19.33
C LEU A 562 -19.47 9.72 20.71
N ILE A 563 -19.78 10.46 21.76
CA ILE A 563 -19.42 10.10 23.14
C ILE A 563 -20.13 8.81 23.56
N ASN A 564 -21.41 8.69 23.31
CA ASN A 564 -22.19 7.50 23.63
C ASN A 564 -21.70 6.27 22.86
N LEU A 565 -21.14 6.46 21.65
CA LEU A 565 -20.54 5.39 20.87
C LEU A 565 -19.23 4.90 21.48
N LEU A 566 -18.40 5.82 21.99
CA LEU A 566 -17.05 5.54 22.49
C LEU A 566 -17.02 5.16 23.96
N ILE A 567 -17.94 5.68 24.76
CA ILE A 567 -18.01 5.47 26.21
C ILE A 567 -19.44 5.00 26.52
N ASN A 568 -19.60 3.74 26.87
CA ASN A 568 -20.87 3.26 27.44
C ASN A 568 -21.05 3.83 28.84
N ASP A 569 -22.16 4.51 29.10
CA ASP A 569 -22.57 4.93 30.46
C ASP A 569 -23.02 3.74 31.30
#